data_8e4244d067a7cf25521abb72c02f3598
#
_entry.id   8e4244d067a7cf25521abb72c02f3598
#
_cell.length_a   1.000
_cell.length_b   1.000
_cell.length_c   1.000
_cell.angle_alpha   90.00
_cell.angle_beta   90.00
_cell.angle_gamma   90.00
#
_symmetry.space_group_name_H-M   'P 1'
#
loop_
_entity.id
_entity.type
_entity.pdbx_description
1 polymer ?
#
loop_
_entity_poly.entity_id
_entity_poly.type
_entity_poly.pdbx_seq_one_letter_code
_entity_poly.pdbx_strand_id
1 'polypeptide(L)'
;MGDPRKSKKSYNRPRSIWTSDQISTELYVVGSYGLRNKRELWKAQTEIARIRNQARALLALSIDVRQEKETQLLNYLSRLGLVTNESSLDDVLNLKIEDILERRLQTIVMKKSNMKSPYQARQLVVHGHVSIGNRKINLPGYLVKREEESLILTHLLPTPENSESVSSS
;
A
#
# COMPACT_ATOMS: atom_id res chain seq x y z
N MET A 1 -5.41 -37.72 0.87
CA MET A 1 -5.08 -36.31 0.61
C MET A 1 -6.37 -35.60 0.23
N GLY A 2 -6.73 -34.50 0.91
CA GLY A 2 -7.92 -33.72 0.55
C GLY A 2 -7.59 -32.68 -0.52
N ASP A 3 -8.63 -32.15 -1.18
CA ASP A 3 -8.49 -31.06 -2.15
C ASP A 3 -7.80 -29.85 -1.53
N PRO A 4 -6.99 -29.09 -2.31
CA PRO A 4 -6.36 -27.87 -1.83
C PRO A 4 -7.42 -26.87 -1.39
N ARG A 5 -7.24 -26.26 -0.22
CA ARG A 5 -8.17 -25.24 0.28
C ARG A 5 -8.22 -24.07 -0.70
N LYS A 6 -9.42 -23.71 -1.13
CA LYS A 6 -9.65 -22.48 -1.92
C LYS A 6 -9.19 -21.27 -1.10
N SER A 7 -8.46 -20.37 -1.75
CA SER A 7 -8.03 -19.12 -1.11
C SER A 7 -9.25 -18.32 -0.64
N LYS A 8 -9.24 -17.88 0.62
CA LYS A 8 -10.34 -17.05 1.15
C LYS A 8 -10.34 -15.69 0.44
N LYS A 9 -11.52 -15.19 0.17
CA LYS A 9 -11.73 -13.84 -0.36
C LYS A 9 -11.16 -12.80 0.61
N SER A 10 -10.17 -12.02 0.18
CA SER A 10 -9.44 -11.06 1.00
C SER A 10 -10.02 -9.64 0.98
N TYR A 11 -11.23 -9.45 0.45
CA TYR A 11 -11.89 -8.15 0.35
C TYR A 11 -13.40 -8.27 0.52
N ASN A 12 -14.00 -7.23 1.09
CA ASN A 12 -15.44 -7.06 1.16
C ASN A 12 -15.90 -6.18 0.02
N ARG A 13 -17.00 -6.58 -0.64
CA ARG A 13 -17.63 -5.75 -1.67
C ARG A 13 -18.57 -4.74 -1.00
N PRO A 14 -18.64 -3.51 -1.50
CA PRO A 14 -19.66 -2.57 -1.08
C PRO A 14 -21.06 -3.17 -1.31
N ARG A 15 -22.02 -2.80 -0.44
CA ARG A 15 -23.41 -3.27 -0.55
C ARG A 15 -24.09 -2.76 -1.82
N SER A 16 -23.82 -1.49 -2.16
CA SER A 16 -24.41 -0.79 -3.30
C SER A 16 -23.30 -0.41 -4.27
N ILE A 17 -23.04 -1.24 -5.30
CA ILE A 17 -21.89 -1.08 -6.21
C ILE A 17 -22.19 -0.05 -7.31
N TRP A 18 -23.48 0.17 -7.62
CA TRP A 18 -23.94 0.93 -8.78
C TRP A 18 -24.41 2.34 -8.46
N THR A 19 -24.13 2.86 -7.26
CA THR A 19 -24.38 4.27 -6.94
C THR A 19 -23.41 5.16 -7.69
N SER A 20 -23.92 6.20 -8.34
CA SER A 20 -23.15 7.15 -9.16
C SER A 20 -21.98 7.75 -8.40
N ASP A 21 -22.24 8.27 -7.20
CA ASP A 21 -21.24 8.95 -6.37
C ASP A 21 -20.11 8.02 -5.93
N GLN A 22 -20.46 6.77 -5.61
CA GLN A 22 -19.44 5.77 -5.23
C GLN A 22 -18.60 5.37 -6.43
N ILE A 23 -19.20 5.23 -7.61
CA ILE A 23 -18.48 4.88 -8.83
C ILE A 23 -17.49 5.98 -9.19
N SER A 24 -17.89 7.23 -9.16
CA SER A 24 -17.02 8.38 -9.49
C SER A 24 -15.85 8.50 -8.53
N THR A 25 -16.10 8.39 -7.22
CA THR A 25 -15.06 8.42 -6.18
C THR A 25 -14.08 7.26 -6.33
N GLU A 26 -14.58 6.04 -6.52
CA GLU A 26 -13.74 4.85 -6.72
C GLU A 26 -12.90 4.96 -8.01
N LEU A 27 -13.47 5.46 -9.11
CA LEU A 27 -12.74 5.64 -10.38
C LEU A 27 -11.63 6.67 -10.24
N TYR A 28 -11.88 7.77 -9.53
CA TYR A 28 -10.86 8.77 -9.24
C TYR A 28 -9.65 8.15 -8.51
N VAL A 29 -9.89 7.40 -7.43
CA VAL A 29 -8.83 6.74 -6.67
C VAL A 29 -8.11 5.67 -7.51
N VAL A 30 -8.85 4.88 -8.29
CA VAL A 30 -8.27 3.87 -9.18
C VAL A 30 -7.33 4.52 -10.21
N GLY A 31 -7.73 5.66 -10.77
CA GLY A 31 -6.92 6.41 -11.74
C GLY A 31 -5.68 7.03 -11.11
N SER A 32 -5.83 7.72 -9.98
CA SER A 32 -4.74 8.45 -9.31
C SER A 32 -3.61 7.52 -8.82
N TYR A 33 -3.96 6.34 -8.31
CA TYR A 33 -2.98 5.34 -7.84
C TYR A 33 -2.65 4.26 -8.88
N GLY A 34 -3.20 4.32 -10.09
CA GLY A 34 -2.93 3.35 -11.16
C GLY A 34 -3.28 1.91 -10.79
N LEU A 35 -4.41 1.72 -10.11
CA LEU A 35 -4.88 0.40 -9.73
C LEU A 35 -5.39 -0.36 -10.95
N ARG A 36 -5.13 -1.67 -11.02
CA ARG A 36 -5.60 -2.50 -12.14
C ARG A 36 -7.11 -2.67 -12.16
N ASN A 37 -7.71 -2.79 -10.97
CA ASN A 37 -9.15 -3.02 -10.82
C ASN A 37 -9.65 -2.56 -9.45
N LYS A 38 -10.96 -2.43 -9.31
CA LYS A 38 -11.63 -2.07 -8.05
C LYS A 38 -11.37 -3.08 -6.92
N ARG A 39 -10.98 -4.33 -7.21
CA ARG A 39 -10.66 -5.32 -6.18
C ARG A 39 -9.43 -4.91 -5.36
N GLU A 40 -8.43 -4.26 -5.97
CA GLU A 40 -7.26 -3.74 -5.25
C GLU A 40 -7.68 -2.63 -4.28
N LEU A 41 -8.59 -1.74 -4.70
CA LEU A 41 -9.18 -0.71 -3.85
C LEU A 41 -9.96 -1.32 -2.68
N TRP A 42 -10.84 -2.29 -2.95
CA TRP A 42 -11.63 -2.94 -1.92
C TRP A 42 -10.79 -3.74 -0.92
N LYS A 43 -9.62 -4.25 -1.34
CA LYS A 43 -8.65 -4.85 -0.41
C LYS A 43 -8.11 -3.80 0.56
N ALA A 44 -7.69 -2.64 0.07
CA ALA A 44 -7.20 -1.55 0.91
C ALA A 44 -8.30 -1.05 1.88
N GLN A 45 -9.54 -0.89 1.39
CA GLN A 45 -10.68 -0.53 2.23
C GLN A 45 -10.94 -1.56 3.34
N THR A 46 -10.86 -2.85 3.01
CA THR A 46 -11.07 -3.93 3.98
C THR A 46 -9.96 -3.96 5.03
N GLU A 47 -8.73 -3.69 4.63
CA GLU A 47 -7.59 -3.66 5.57
C GLU A 47 -7.71 -2.48 6.54
N ILE A 48 -8.06 -1.29 6.06
CA ILE A 48 -8.33 -0.15 6.96
C ILE A 48 -9.50 -0.44 7.89
N ALA A 49 -10.59 -0.99 7.38
CA ALA A 49 -11.73 -1.35 8.21
C ALA A 49 -11.34 -2.36 9.30
N ARG A 50 -10.46 -3.31 8.97
CA ARG A 50 -9.90 -4.26 9.94
C ARG A 50 -9.07 -3.57 11.01
N ILE A 51 -8.15 -2.68 10.63
CA ILE A 51 -7.31 -1.91 11.55
C ILE A 51 -8.18 -1.05 12.48
N ARG A 52 -9.12 -0.29 11.93
CA ARG A 52 -10.05 0.54 12.73
C ARG A 52 -10.93 -0.30 13.66
N ASN A 53 -11.36 -1.49 13.24
CA ASN A 53 -12.15 -2.39 14.09
C ASN A 53 -11.30 -2.92 15.25
N GLN A 54 -10.02 -3.23 15.02
CA GLN A 54 -9.09 -3.61 16.08
C GLN A 54 -8.90 -2.46 17.08
N ALA A 55 -8.66 -1.23 16.60
CA ALA A 55 -8.53 -0.07 17.47
C ALA A 55 -9.79 0.15 18.32
N ARG A 56 -10.98 0.08 17.71
CA ARG A 56 -12.26 0.19 18.47
C ARG A 56 -12.44 -0.92 19.50
N ALA A 57 -12.07 -2.15 19.17
CA ALA A 57 -12.13 -3.26 20.11
C ALA A 57 -11.18 -3.05 21.31
N LEU A 58 -10.01 -2.42 21.10
CA LEU A 58 -9.09 -2.09 22.18
C LEU A 58 -9.65 -1.03 23.13
N LEU A 59 -10.41 -0.07 22.63
CA LEU A 59 -11.05 0.95 23.46
C LEU A 59 -12.08 0.37 24.46
N ALA A 60 -12.63 -0.80 24.16
CA ALA A 60 -13.60 -1.49 25.03
C ALA A 60 -12.97 -2.38 26.09
N LEU A 61 -11.63 -2.56 26.10
CA LEU A 61 -10.92 -3.40 27.05
C LEU A 61 -10.55 -2.66 28.34
N SER A 62 -10.25 -3.42 29.42
CA SER A 62 -9.67 -2.88 30.65
C SER A 62 -8.29 -2.24 30.37
N ILE A 63 -7.93 -1.27 31.22
CA ILE A 63 -6.75 -0.41 31.01
C ILE A 63 -5.47 -1.23 30.88
N ASP A 64 -5.26 -2.22 31.75
CA ASP A 64 -4.03 -3.03 31.77
C ASP A 64 -3.82 -3.81 30.48
N VAL A 65 -4.86 -4.55 30.06
CA VAL A 65 -4.83 -5.35 28.81
C VAL A 65 -4.81 -4.46 27.56
N ARG A 66 -5.42 -3.29 27.65
CA ARG A 66 -5.45 -2.31 26.57
C ARG A 66 -4.05 -1.81 26.25
N GLN A 67 -3.29 -1.36 27.26
CA GLN A 67 -1.96 -0.78 27.06
C GLN A 67 -1.00 -1.74 26.34
N GLU A 68 -0.98 -3.00 26.72
CA GLU A 68 -0.14 -4.01 26.08
C GLU A 68 -0.50 -4.23 24.61
N LYS A 69 -1.79 -4.38 24.30
CA LYS A 69 -2.25 -4.62 22.93
C LYS A 69 -2.20 -3.36 22.07
N GLU A 70 -2.37 -2.18 22.65
CA GLU A 70 -2.23 -0.89 21.99
C GLU A 70 -0.80 -0.71 21.48
N THR A 71 0.19 -0.94 22.34
CA THR A 71 1.61 -0.86 21.94
C THR A 71 1.96 -1.85 20.83
N GLN A 72 1.41 -3.06 20.87
CA GLN A 72 1.61 -4.05 19.80
C GLN A 72 1.01 -3.57 18.46
N LEU A 73 -0.21 -3.02 18.49
CA LEU A 73 -0.86 -2.49 17.29
C LEU A 73 -0.12 -1.28 16.71
N LEU A 74 0.25 -0.31 17.56
CA LEU A 74 0.98 0.89 17.15
C LEU A 74 2.35 0.54 16.58
N ASN A 75 3.10 -0.39 17.19
CA ASN A 75 4.36 -0.88 16.68
C ASN A 75 4.21 -1.56 15.30
N TYR A 76 3.16 -2.32 15.09
CA TYR A 76 2.88 -2.92 13.80
C TYR A 76 2.60 -1.86 12.73
N LEU A 77 1.77 -0.86 13.04
CA LEU A 77 1.41 0.22 12.11
C LEU A 77 2.59 1.17 11.82
N SER A 78 3.43 1.46 12.82
CA SER A 78 4.64 2.28 12.64
C SER A 78 5.67 1.58 11.75
N ARG A 79 5.82 0.26 11.87
CA ARG A 79 6.67 -0.52 10.95
C ARG A 79 6.16 -0.49 9.52
N LEU A 80 4.85 -0.46 9.30
CA LEU A 80 4.25 -0.25 7.99
C LEU A 80 4.37 1.20 7.50
N GLY A 81 4.72 2.14 8.39
CA GLY A 81 4.83 3.56 8.08
C GLY A 81 3.48 4.25 7.89
N LEU A 82 2.41 3.71 8.45
CA LEU A 82 1.06 4.29 8.43
C LEU A 82 0.86 5.31 9.54
N VAL A 83 1.59 5.15 10.64
CA VAL A 83 1.48 5.96 11.86
C VAL A 83 2.88 6.26 12.37
N THR A 84 3.05 7.36 13.10
CA THR A 84 4.32 7.68 13.78
C THR A 84 4.41 6.95 15.12
N ASN A 85 5.60 6.88 15.71
CA ASN A 85 5.80 6.17 16.99
C ASN A 85 5.10 6.84 18.18
N GLU A 86 4.76 8.13 18.05
CA GLU A 86 4.11 8.94 19.11
C GLU A 86 2.59 9.01 18.94
N SER A 87 2.04 8.28 17.98
CA SER A 87 0.62 8.35 17.64
C SER A 87 -0.26 7.61 18.63
N SER A 88 -1.48 8.08 18.77
CA SER A 88 -2.53 7.51 19.62
C SER A 88 -3.48 6.59 18.83
N LEU A 89 -4.38 5.88 19.55
CA LEU A 89 -5.46 5.12 18.92
C LEU A 89 -6.40 5.98 18.08
N ASP A 90 -6.56 7.25 18.43
CA ASP A 90 -7.42 8.17 17.69
C ASP A 90 -6.85 8.46 16.29
N ASP A 91 -5.52 8.54 16.16
CA ASP A 91 -4.86 8.68 14.86
C ASP A 91 -5.09 7.45 13.98
N VAL A 92 -5.10 6.26 14.59
CA VAL A 92 -5.42 5.00 13.88
C VAL A 92 -6.86 5.01 13.35
N LEU A 93 -7.81 5.60 14.10
CA LEU A 93 -9.20 5.72 13.64
C LEU A 93 -9.35 6.71 12.47
N ASN A 94 -8.47 7.70 12.37
CA ASN A 94 -8.45 8.71 11.32
C ASN A 94 -7.75 8.27 10.02
N LEU A 95 -7.06 7.11 10.00
CA LEU A 95 -6.38 6.59 8.81
C LEU A 95 -7.31 6.53 7.61
N LYS A 96 -6.87 7.02 6.46
CA LYS A 96 -7.59 7.01 5.19
C LYS A 96 -7.12 5.86 4.29
N ILE A 97 -7.88 5.59 3.23
CA ILE A 97 -7.53 4.55 2.24
C ILE A 97 -6.25 4.94 1.49
N GLU A 98 -6.08 6.23 1.27
CA GLU A 98 -4.93 6.83 0.60
C GLU A 98 -3.62 6.49 1.31
N ASP A 99 -3.61 6.48 2.65
CA ASP A 99 -2.44 6.16 3.47
C ASP A 99 -1.89 4.76 3.16
N ILE A 100 -2.78 3.75 3.03
CA ILE A 100 -2.37 2.40 2.62
C ILE A 100 -1.92 2.37 1.16
N LEU A 101 -2.61 3.08 0.27
CA LEU A 101 -2.26 3.10 -1.14
C LEU A 101 -0.91 3.80 -1.38
N GLU A 102 -0.55 4.76 -0.53
CA GLU A 102 0.77 5.41 -0.56
C GLU A 102 1.91 4.49 -0.14
N ARG A 103 1.64 3.52 0.74
CA ARG A 103 2.63 2.52 1.17
C ARG A 103 2.82 1.36 0.21
N ARG A 104 2.11 1.32 -0.93
CA ARG A 104 2.30 0.29 -1.97
C ARG A 104 3.60 0.52 -2.73
N LEU A 105 4.28 -0.59 -3.06
CA LEU A 105 5.53 -0.56 -3.82
C LEU A 105 5.41 0.26 -5.11
N GLN A 106 4.31 0.09 -5.85
CA GLN A 106 4.06 0.86 -7.07
C GLN A 106 4.09 2.38 -6.83
N THR A 107 3.44 2.85 -5.77
CA THR A 107 3.35 4.28 -5.45
C THR A 107 4.70 4.82 -4.98
N ILE A 108 5.42 4.06 -4.15
CA ILE A 108 6.75 4.45 -3.66
C ILE A 108 7.75 4.51 -4.82
N VAL A 109 7.74 3.52 -5.72
CA VAL A 109 8.59 3.51 -6.92
C VAL A 109 8.27 4.72 -7.81
N MET A 110 6.99 5.04 -8.02
CA MET A 110 6.58 6.22 -8.78
C MET A 110 7.17 7.50 -8.19
N LYS A 111 7.05 7.68 -6.85
CA LYS A 111 7.57 8.86 -6.16
C LYS A 111 9.10 8.93 -6.20
N LYS A 112 9.80 7.81 -5.93
CA LYS A 112 11.28 7.75 -5.94
C LYS A 112 11.91 7.95 -7.31
N SER A 113 11.32 7.36 -8.34
CA SER A 113 11.84 7.42 -9.72
C SER A 113 11.28 8.59 -10.52
N ASN A 114 10.53 9.48 -9.88
CA ASN A 114 9.91 10.69 -10.48
C ASN A 114 9.20 10.41 -11.82
N MET A 115 8.42 9.31 -11.86
CA MET A 115 7.77 8.88 -13.09
C MET A 115 6.53 9.70 -13.41
N LYS A 116 6.30 9.91 -14.69
CA LYS A 116 5.14 10.68 -15.21
C LYS A 116 3.78 10.01 -14.91
N SER A 117 3.77 8.68 -14.72
CA SER A 117 2.52 7.94 -14.60
C SER A 117 2.65 6.75 -13.64
N PRO A 118 1.61 6.49 -12.81
CA PRO A 118 1.59 5.32 -11.93
C PRO A 118 1.59 4.00 -12.72
N TYR A 119 1.12 4.01 -13.97
CA TYR A 119 1.14 2.83 -14.84
C TYR A 119 2.55 2.46 -15.31
N GLN A 120 3.43 3.44 -15.53
CA GLN A 120 4.85 3.20 -15.82
C GLN A 120 5.54 2.52 -14.63
N ALA A 121 5.31 3.03 -13.41
CA ALA A 121 5.83 2.40 -12.19
C ALA A 121 5.34 0.95 -12.06
N ARG A 122 4.05 0.70 -12.36
CA ARG A 122 3.49 -0.65 -12.37
C ARG A 122 4.20 -1.55 -13.37
N GLN A 123 4.45 -1.05 -14.57
CA GLN A 123 5.16 -1.80 -15.62
C GLN A 123 6.55 -2.22 -15.15
N LEU A 124 7.33 -1.29 -14.59
CA LEU A 124 8.67 -1.59 -14.06
C LEU A 124 8.63 -2.66 -12.97
N VAL A 125 7.70 -2.55 -12.02
CA VAL A 125 7.56 -3.54 -10.95
C VAL A 125 7.22 -4.91 -11.53
N VAL A 126 6.23 -5.00 -12.42
CA VAL A 126 5.77 -6.28 -13.00
C VAL A 126 6.86 -6.93 -13.85
N HIS A 127 7.65 -6.15 -14.58
CA HIS A 127 8.77 -6.64 -15.38
C HIS A 127 10.05 -6.96 -14.56
N GLY A 128 10.01 -6.77 -13.22
CA GLY A 128 11.08 -7.15 -12.33
C GLY A 128 12.30 -6.22 -12.35
N HIS A 129 12.10 -4.95 -12.75
CA HIS A 129 13.14 -3.91 -12.71
C HIS A 129 13.26 -3.25 -11.34
N VAL A 130 12.51 -3.73 -10.34
CA VAL A 130 12.52 -3.22 -8.98
C VAL A 130 13.01 -4.29 -8.03
N SER A 131 13.99 -3.94 -7.19
CA SER A 131 14.48 -4.80 -6.12
C SER A 131 14.40 -4.08 -4.77
N ILE A 132 14.20 -4.86 -3.71
CA ILE A 132 14.32 -4.40 -2.32
C ILE A 132 15.54 -5.15 -1.72
N GLY A 133 16.62 -4.43 -1.52
CA GLY A 133 17.90 -5.07 -1.22
C GLY A 133 18.28 -6.09 -2.30
N ASN A 134 18.49 -7.35 -1.93
CA ASN A 134 18.89 -8.41 -2.84
C ASN A 134 17.71 -9.17 -3.50
N ARG A 135 16.45 -8.77 -3.22
CA ARG A 135 15.27 -9.49 -3.72
C ARG A 135 14.55 -8.69 -4.80
N LYS A 136 14.37 -9.29 -5.97
CA LYS A 136 13.48 -8.74 -7.01
C LYS A 136 12.01 -8.96 -6.62
N ILE A 137 11.20 -7.91 -6.67
CA ILE A 137 9.78 -7.96 -6.32
C ILE A 137 8.96 -7.52 -7.52
N ASN A 138 8.08 -8.41 -7.99
CA ASN A 138 7.19 -8.19 -9.12
C ASN A 138 5.72 -7.96 -8.73
N LEU A 139 5.46 -7.67 -7.45
CA LEU A 139 4.12 -7.47 -6.91
C LEU A 139 3.86 -5.97 -6.67
N PRO A 140 3.10 -5.28 -7.54
CA PRO A 140 2.79 -3.85 -7.39
C PRO A 140 2.02 -3.52 -6.11
N GLY A 141 1.24 -4.48 -5.61
CA GLY A 141 0.43 -4.34 -4.39
C GLY A 141 1.17 -4.65 -3.10
N TYR A 142 2.48 -4.90 -3.14
CA TYR A 142 3.28 -5.14 -1.93
C TYR A 142 3.29 -3.90 -1.03
N LEU A 143 3.00 -4.08 0.25
CA LEU A 143 3.09 -3.00 1.25
C LEU A 143 4.52 -2.94 1.79
N VAL A 144 5.18 -1.86 1.48
CA VAL A 144 6.59 -1.64 1.84
C VAL A 144 6.67 -1.20 3.30
N LYS A 145 7.52 -1.86 4.08
CA LYS A 145 7.83 -1.43 5.44
C LYS A 145 8.72 -0.19 5.41
N ARG A 146 8.69 0.58 6.48
CA ARG A 146 9.49 1.80 6.62
C ARG A 146 11.00 1.53 6.46
N GLU A 147 11.48 0.42 7.02
CA GLU A 147 12.89 0.00 6.91
C GLU A 147 13.28 -0.40 5.47
N GLU A 148 12.36 -1.01 4.74
CA GLU A 148 12.58 -1.47 3.37
C GLU A 148 12.60 -0.33 2.35
N GLU A 149 12.00 0.81 2.68
CA GLU A 149 11.86 1.94 1.77
C GLU A 149 13.21 2.49 1.29
N SER A 150 14.21 2.55 2.18
CA SER A 150 15.58 2.97 1.83
C SER A 150 16.29 1.99 0.90
N LEU A 151 15.94 0.71 0.97
CA LEU A 151 16.55 -0.39 0.22
C LEU A 151 15.97 -0.62 -1.18
N ILE A 152 14.98 0.19 -1.59
CA ILE A 152 14.35 0.06 -2.91
C ILE A 152 15.30 0.61 -3.97
N LEU A 153 15.72 -0.26 -4.89
CA LEU A 153 16.51 0.05 -6.06
C LEU A 153 15.67 -0.15 -7.32
N THR A 154 15.71 0.82 -8.22
CA THR A 154 15.05 0.73 -9.53
C THR A 154 16.11 0.62 -10.62
N HIS A 155 16.10 -0.47 -11.35
CA HIS A 155 16.95 -0.66 -12.53
C HIS A 155 16.22 -0.06 -13.74
N LEU A 156 16.32 1.27 -13.89
CA LEU A 156 15.84 1.94 -15.10
C LEU A 156 16.79 1.56 -16.24
N LEU A 157 16.24 0.97 -17.31
CA LEU A 157 16.97 0.91 -18.57
C LEU A 157 17.18 2.37 -19.04
N PRO A 158 18.40 2.74 -19.48
CA PRO A 158 18.64 4.09 -19.99
C PRO A 158 17.66 4.34 -21.14
N THR A 159 16.76 5.31 -20.96
CA THR A 159 15.96 5.82 -22.07
C THR A 159 16.92 6.51 -23.03
N PRO A 160 16.72 6.35 -24.36
CA PRO A 160 17.63 6.96 -25.36
C PRO A 160 17.79 8.49 -25.22
N GLU A 161 16.87 9.16 -24.53
CA GLU A 161 16.95 10.61 -24.24
C GLU A 161 18.04 11.00 -23.22
N ASN A 162 18.57 10.05 -22.42
CA ASN A 162 19.63 10.33 -21.44
C ASN A 162 21.05 9.99 -21.95
N SER A 163 21.19 9.52 -23.19
CA SER A 163 22.50 9.19 -23.76
C SER A 163 23.22 10.38 -24.41
N GLU A 164 22.54 11.52 -24.61
CA GLU A 164 23.14 12.68 -25.28
C GLU A 164 23.92 13.62 -24.32
N SER A 165 23.78 13.46 -23.01
CA SER A 165 24.48 14.33 -22.03
C SER A 165 25.84 13.83 -21.55
N VAL A 166 26.30 12.64 -21.99
CA VAL A 166 27.59 12.04 -21.54
C VAL A 166 28.68 12.09 -22.61
N SER A 167 28.40 12.56 -23.82
CA SER A 167 29.37 12.60 -24.92
C SER A 167 29.98 13.98 -25.21
N SER A 168 29.83 14.94 -24.29
CA SER A 168 30.49 16.26 -24.40
C SER A 168 31.21 16.62 -23.11
N SER A 169 32.32 15.92 -22.86
CA SER A 169 33.39 16.36 -21.93
C SER A 169 34.70 15.75 -22.36
#